data_beaa8eb760655647a62f6002dd28569a
#
_entry.id   beaa8eb760655647a62f6002dd28569a
#
_cell.length_a   1.000
_cell.length_b   1.000
_cell.length_c   1.000
_cell.angle_alpha   90.00
_cell.angle_beta   90.00
_cell.angle_gamma   90.00
#
_symmetry.space_group_name_H-M   'P 1'
#
loop_
_entity.id
_entity.type
_entity.pdbx_description
1 polymer ?
#
loop_
_entity_poly.entity_id
_entity_poly.type
_entity_poly.pdbx_seq_one_letter_code
_entity_poly.pdbx_strand_id
1 'polypeptide(L)'
;DAAKHMYLVYQNPELQFITNSVYDEILIHFNHLDSSIAESKTLDLLDLLDLTNVKNQHPYELSMGQKRRLSVATALSSNADIILLDEPTFGLDSHNTFQLIKLFQERVSKGQSIIMVTHDPEIIKRYPTRQWIIENQYLTEIKGDQHV
;
A
#
# COMPACT_ATOMS: atom_id res chain seq x y z
N ASP A 1 -3.09 -20.81 -8.41
CA ASP A 1 -1.98 -20.67 -7.48
C ASP A 1 -2.12 -19.29 -6.78
N ALA A 2 -2.68 -19.27 -5.55
CA ALA A 2 -3.04 -18.03 -4.82
C ALA A 2 -1.84 -17.08 -4.63
N ALA A 3 -0.61 -17.61 -4.57
CA ALA A 3 0.61 -16.84 -4.38
C ALA A 3 0.94 -15.88 -5.56
N LYS A 4 0.41 -16.14 -6.75
CA LYS A 4 0.61 -15.27 -7.93
C LYS A 4 -0.33 -14.08 -7.96
N HIS A 5 -1.39 -14.11 -7.14
CA HIS A 5 -2.46 -13.14 -7.16
C HIS A 5 -2.53 -12.29 -5.89
N MET A 6 -1.65 -12.53 -4.92
CA MET A 6 -1.67 -11.87 -3.62
C MET A 6 -0.32 -11.24 -3.30
N TYR A 7 -0.33 -9.98 -2.88
CA TYR A 7 0.83 -9.27 -2.35
C TYR A 7 0.61 -8.97 -0.87
N LEU A 8 1.51 -9.46 -0.03
CA LEU A 8 1.50 -9.21 1.41
C LEU A 8 2.64 -8.26 1.78
N VAL A 9 2.32 -7.14 2.39
CA VAL A 9 3.32 -6.28 3.05
C VAL A 9 3.69 -6.91 4.38
N TYR A 10 4.96 -7.31 4.53
CA TYR A 10 5.45 -7.92 5.76
C TYR A 10 5.57 -6.92 6.90
N GLN A 11 5.39 -7.39 8.13
CA GLN A 11 5.60 -6.59 9.33
C GLN A 11 7.05 -6.08 9.47
N ASN A 12 8.02 -6.85 8.98
CA ASN A 12 9.41 -6.39 8.80
C ASN A 12 9.66 -6.09 7.31
N PRO A 13 9.62 -4.80 6.89
CA PRO A 13 9.73 -4.43 5.48
C PRO A 13 11.09 -4.76 4.86
N GLU A 14 12.15 -4.86 5.64
CA GLU A 14 13.49 -5.15 5.13
C GLU A 14 13.60 -6.52 4.44
N LEU A 15 12.74 -7.46 4.81
CA LEU A 15 12.73 -8.80 4.20
C LEU A 15 12.22 -8.80 2.75
N GLN A 16 11.68 -7.69 2.28
CA GLN A 16 11.10 -7.56 0.93
C GLN A 16 12.01 -6.87 -0.06
N PHE A 17 12.97 -6.07 0.42
CA PHE A 17 13.78 -5.21 -0.45
C PHE A 17 14.92 -5.99 -1.10
N ILE A 18 15.02 -5.88 -2.42
CA ILE A 18 15.95 -6.64 -3.26
C ILE A 18 16.85 -5.75 -4.13
N THR A 19 16.58 -4.45 -4.20
CA THR A 19 17.36 -3.51 -5.03
C THR A 19 18.25 -2.59 -4.22
N ASN A 20 19.08 -1.81 -4.91
CA ASN A 20 20.06 -0.90 -4.29
C ASN A 20 19.55 0.54 -4.12
N SER A 21 18.36 0.85 -4.63
CA SER A 21 17.75 2.17 -4.45
C SER A 21 16.24 2.06 -4.23
N VAL A 22 15.71 3.05 -3.51
CA VAL A 22 14.26 3.19 -3.29
C VAL A 22 13.51 3.30 -4.62
N TYR A 23 14.08 4.01 -5.60
CA TYR A 23 13.50 4.17 -6.93
C TYR A 23 13.41 2.82 -7.65
N ASP A 24 14.51 2.07 -7.71
CA ASP A 24 14.56 0.77 -8.38
C ASP A 24 13.66 -0.25 -7.69
N GLU A 25 13.51 -0.17 -6.36
CA GLU A 25 12.65 -1.04 -5.59
C GLU A 25 11.17 -0.92 -5.99
N ILE A 26 10.72 0.27 -6.33
CA ILE A 26 9.37 0.50 -6.84
C ILE A 26 9.29 0.12 -8.32
N LEU A 27 10.27 0.55 -9.12
CA LEU A 27 10.29 0.39 -10.57
C LEU A 27 10.25 -1.07 -11.00
N ILE A 28 10.98 -1.95 -10.32
CA ILE A 28 11.06 -3.38 -10.69
C ILE A 28 9.70 -4.08 -10.65
N HIS A 29 8.78 -3.61 -9.84
CA HIS A 29 7.43 -4.16 -9.75
C HIS A 29 6.50 -3.72 -10.89
N PHE A 30 6.89 -2.70 -11.66
CA PHE A 30 6.18 -2.25 -12.86
C PHE A 30 6.68 -2.90 -14.16
N ASN A 31 7.40 -4.03 -14.07
CA ASN A 31 7.97 -4.76 -15.21
C ASN A 31 6.95 -5.24 -16.26
N HIS A 32 5.67 -5.16 -15.95
CA HIS A 32 4.54 -5.49 -16.83
C HIS A 32 4.07 -4.29 -17.67
N LEU A 33 4.65 -3.10 -17.49
CA LEU A 33 4.31 -1.86 -18.18
C LEU A 33 5.43 -1.42 -19.11
N ASP A 34 5.10 -0.56 -20.08
CA ASP A 34 6.10 0.15 -20.88
C ASP A 34 6.98 1.02 -19.99
N SER A 35 8.28 1.13 -20.33
CA SER A 35 9.31 1.80 -19.51
C SER A 35 8.92 3.23 -19.12
N SER A 36 8.44 4.03 -20.06
CA SER A 36 8.04 5.43 -19.80
C SER A 36 6.86 5.54 -18.84
N ILE A 37 5.92 4.59 -18.92
CA ILE A 37 4.76 4.52 -18.02
C ILE A 37 5.21 4.06 -16.63
N ALA A 38 6.08 3.06 -16.57
CA ALA A 38 6.64 2.55 -15.32
C ALA A 38 7.41 3.63 -14.55
N GLU A 39 8.26 4.39 -15.24
CA GLU A 39 9.00 5.52 -14.66
C GLU A 39 8.07 6.61 -14.12
N SER A 40 7.08 7.03 -14.89
CA SER A 40 6.10 8.03 -14.45
C SER A 40 5.36 7.58 -13.19
N LYS A 41 4.84 6.35 -13.19
CA LYS A 41 4.14 5.79 -12.04
C LYS A 41 5.03 5.62 -10.81
N THR A 42 6.31 5.32 -11.01
CA THR A 42 7.29 5.25 -9.93
C THR A 42 7.47 6.61 -9.27
N LEU A 43 7.61 7.67 -10.07
CA LEU A 43 7.73 9.04 -9.55
C LEU A 43 6.46 9.50 -8.83
N ASP A 44 5.28 9.17 -9.34
CA ASP A 44 4.00 9.47 -8.70
C ASP A 44 3.87 8.79 -7.32
N LEU A 45 4.30 7.53 -7.20
CA LEU A 45 4.29 6.82 -5.91
C LEU A 45 5.33 7.36 -4.92
N LEU A 46 6.51 7.76 -5.41
CA LEU A 46 7.53 8.39 -4.57
C LEU A 46 7.04 9.70 -3.97
N ASP A 47 6.34 10.51 -4.76
CA ASP A 47 5.77 11.77 -4.30
C ASP A 47 4.61 11.53 -3.32
N LEU A 48 3.65 10.68 -3.70
CA LEU A 48 2.50 10.33 -2.87
C LEU A 48 2.90 9.81 -1.47
N LEU A 49 3.98 9.04 -1.39
CA LEU A 49 4.42 8.40 -0.15
C LEU A 49 5.58 9.13 0.55
N ASP A 50 5.86 10.37 0.13
CA ASP A 50 6.92 11.23 0.71
C ASP A 50 8.29 10.50 0.74
N LEU A 51 8.66 9.91 -0.41
CA LEU A 51 9.92 9.20 -0.60
C LEU A 51 10.85 9.85 -1.64
N THR A 52 10.42 10.94 -2.29
CA THR A 52 11.15 11.60 -3.37
C THR A 52 12.56 12.01 -2.96
N ASN A 53 12.72 12.54 -1.74
CA ASN A 53 14.00 13.02 -1.23
C ASN A 53 15.01 11.89 -0.93
N VAL A 54 14.54 10.65 -0.80
CA VAL A 54 15.35 9.47 -0.48
C VAL A 54 15.42 8.45 -1.62
N LYS A 55 14.92 8.80 -2.81
CA LYS A 55 14.78 7.89 -3.94
C LYS A 55 16.05 7.18 -4.37
N ASN A 56 17.21 7.81 -4.17
CA ASN A 56 18.54 7.28 -4.54
C ASN A 56 19.23 6.55 -3.37
N GLN A 57 18.63 6.54 -2.17
CA GLN A 57 19.21 5.85 -1.02
C GLN A 57 18.96 4.35 -1.09
N HIS A 58 19.82 3.58 -0.44
CA HIS A 58 19.59 2.15 -0.27
C HIS A 58 18.40 1.93 0.68
N PRO A 59 17.46 1.01 0.37
CA PRO A 59 16.28 0.76 1.21
C PRO A 59 16.58 0.48 2.69
N TYR A 60 17.71 -0.14 3.00
CA TYR A 60 18.11 -0.44 4.38
C TYR A 60 18.56 0.80 5.18
N GLU A 61 18.93 1.90 4.51
CA GLU A 61 19.31 3.16 5.15
C GLU A 61 18.12 4.01 5.58
N LEU A 62 16.93 3.66 5.14
CA LEU A 62 15.69 4.36 5.45
C LEU A 62 15.31 4.24 6.93
N SER A 63 14.61 5.26 7.46
CA SER A 63 13.91 5.14 8.74
C SER A 63 12.79 4.08 8.67
N MET A 64 12.36 3.57 9.80
CA MET A 64 11.28 2.57 9.85
C MET A 64 9.98 3.05 9.19
N GLY A 65 9.62 4.34 9.37
CA GLY A 65 8.46 4.93 8.70
C GLY A 65 8.62 4.99 7.17
N GLN A 66 9.81 5.35 6.68
CA GLN A 66 10.12 5.35 5.25
C GLN A 66 10.12 3.93 4.68
N LYS A 67 10.70 2.95 5.38
CA LYS A 67 10.65 1.53 4.98
C LYS A 67 9.22 1.02 4.85
N ARG A 68 8.34 1.40 5.78
CA ARG A 68 6.92 1.05 5.72
C ARG A 68 6.24 1.68 4.51
N ARG A 69 6.47 2.95 4.24
CA ARG A 69 5.94 3.63 3.05
C ARG A 69 6.47 3.02 1.75
N LEU A 70 7.75 2.64 1.71
CA LEU A 70 8.33 1.93 0.57
C LEU A 70 7.63 0.58 0.34
N SER A 71 7.35 -0.19 1.39
CA SER A 71 6.60 -1.46 1.26
C SER A 71 5.18 -1.27 0.72
N VAL A 72 4.52 -0.17 1.08
CA VAL A 72 3.22 0.20 0.48
C VAL A 72 3.39 0.54 -1.01
N ALA A 73 4.46 1.29 -1.37
CA ALA A 73 4.76 1.61 -2.76
C ALA A 73 4.98 0.34 -3.60
N THR A 74 5.77 -0.61 -3.12
CA THR A 74 6.02 -1.89 -3.82
C THR A 74 4.75 -2.72 -3.98
N ALA A 75 3.89 -2.76 -2.96
CA ALA A 75 2.58 -3.42 -3.07
C ALA A 75 1.70 -2.78 -4.15
N LEU A 76 1.68 -1.44 -4.20
CA LEU A 76 0.90 -0.69 -5.19
C LEU A 76 1.49 -0.77 -6.60
N SER A 77 2.78 -0.97 -6.76
CA SER A 77 3.40 -1.18 -8.08
C SER A 77 3.23 -2.60 -8.60
N SER A 78 2.89 -3.55 -7.73
CA SER A 78 2.66 -4.94 -8.12
C SER A 78 1.37 -5.10 -8.95
N ASN A 79 1.33 -6.16 -9.75
CA ASN A 79 0.14 -6.57 -10.52
C ASN A 79 -0.68 -7.64 -9.78
N ALA A 80 -0.77 -7.54 -8.45
CA ALA A 80 -1.51 -8.49 -7.64
C ALA A 80 -3.03 -8.19 -7.67
N ASP A 81 -3.84 -9.24 -7.67
CA ASP A 81 -5.30 -9.11 -7.59
C ASP A 81 -5.76 -8.75 -6.18
N ILE A 82 -4.99 -9.15 -5.17
CA ILE A 82 -5.27 -8.93 -3.75
C ILE A 82 -4.02 -8.31 -3.10
N ILE A 83 -4.19 -7.17 -2.43
CA ILE A 83 -3.16 -6.51 -1.64
C ILE A 83 -3.56 -6.53 -0.16
N LEU A 84 -2.64 -6.99 0.69
CA LEU A 84 -2.78 -7.01 2.14
C LEU A 84 -1.85 -5.95 2.75
N LEU A 85 -2.41 -5.00 3.47
CA LEU A 85 -1.70 -3.86 4.04
C LEU A 85 -1.92 -3.77 5.55
N ASP A 86 -0.85 -3.52 6.29
CA ASP A 86 -0.88 -3.24 7.73
C ASP A 86 -0.52 -1.78 7.98
N GLU A 87 -1.48 -1.00 8.49
CA GLU A 87 -1.34 0.43 8.78
C GLU A 87 -0.69 1.26 7.64
N PRO A 88 -1.22 1.21 6.40
CA PRO A 88 -0.55 1.80 5.24
C PRO A 88 -0.45 3.33 5.27
N THR A 89 -1.25 4.00 6.09
CA THR A 89 -1.28 5.47 6.22
C THR A 89 -0.37 5.98 7.34
N PHE A 90 0.28 5.09 8.08
CA PHE A 90 1.13 5.48 9.19
C PHE A 90 2.30 6.39 8.75
N GLY A 91 2.39 7.57 9.40
CA GLY A 91 3.43 8.55 9.13
C GLY A 91 3.20 9.41 7.88
N LEU A 92 2.05 9.31 7.23
CA LEU A 92 1.61 10.24 6.20
C LEU A 92 0.86 11.42 6.81
N ASP A 93 0.97 12.60 6.19
CA ASP A 93 0.10 13.72 6.47
C ASP A 93 -1.33 13.48 5.94
N SER A 94 -2.25 14.37 6.29
CA SER A 94 -3.67 14.23 5.90
C SER A 94 -3.87 14.30 4.39
N HIS A 95 -3.07 15.10 3.66
CA HIS A 95 -3.17 15.23 2.22
C HIS A 95 -2.75 13.91 1.53
N ASN A 96 -1.59 13.39 1.88
CA ASN A 96 -1.06 12.14 1.34
C ASN A 96 -1.92 10.93 1.73
N THR A 97 -2.44 10.91 2.97
CA THR A 97 -3.43 9.91 3.41
C THR A 97 -4.66 9.90 2.50
N PHE A 98 -5.24 11.08 2.23
CA PHE A 98 -6.40 11.19 1.36
C PHE A 98 -6.11 10.72 -0.08
N GLN A 99 -4.97 11.10 -0.65
CA GLN A 99 -4.57 10.67 -1.99
C GLN A 99 -4.34 9.16 -2.06
N LEU A 100 -3.72 8.58 -1.03
CA LEU A 100 -3.50 7.13 -0.96
C LEU A 100 -4.84 6.35 -0.90
N ILE A 101 -5.77 6.80 -0.08
CA ILE A 101 -7.11 6.19 0.00
C ILE A 101 -7.85 6.32 -1.33
N LYS A 102 -7.76 7.45 -2.00
CA LYS A 102 -8.33 7.65 -3.33
C LYS A 102 -7.75 6.66 -4.34
N LEU A 103 -6.43 6.45 -4.32
CA LEU A 103 -5.77 5.46 -5.17
C LEU A 103 -6.27 4.04 -4.86
N PHE A 104 -6.49 3.70 -3.59
CA PHE A 104 -7.08 2.41 -3.22
C PHE A 104 -8.49 2.24 -3.81
N GLN A 105 -9.33 3.26 -3.71
CA GLN A 105 -10.68 3.24 -4.29
C GLN A 105 -10.65 3.06 -5.82
N GLU A 106 -9.74 3.75 -6.51
CA GLU A 106 -9.55 3.59 -7.96
C GLU A 106 -9.14 2.17 -8.34
N ARG A 107 -8.27 1.53 -7.53
CA ARG A 107 -7.85 0.15 -7.77
C ARG A 107 -8.97 -0.85 -7.51
N VAL A 108 -9.73 -0.66 -6.44
CA VAL A 108 -10.90 -1.48 -6.13
C VAL A 108 -11.95 -1.37 -7.24
N SER A 109 -12.19 -0.17 -7.78
CA SER A 109 -13.12 0.02 -8.90
C SER A 109 -12.70 -0.70 -10.20
N LYS A 110 -11.39 -0.99 -10.33
CA LYS A 110 -10.81 -1.77 -11.44
C LYS A 110 -10.75 -3.28 -11.16
N GLY A 111 -11.33 -3.75 -10.05
CA GLY A 111 -11.44 -5.16 -9.71
C GLY A 111 -10.37 -5.70 -8.77
N GLN A 112 -9.42 -4.87 -8.30
CA GLN A 112 -8.44 -5.28 -7.30
C GLN A 112 -9.08 -5.33 -5.91
N SER A 113 -8.67 -6.27 -5.08
CA SER A 113 -9.09 -6.35 -3.68
C SER A 113 -8.01 -5.79 -2.76
N ILE A 114 -8.38 -4.89 -1.86
CA ILE A 114 -7.46 -4.34 -0.86
C ILE A 114 -8.00 -4.67 0.53
N ILE A 115 -7.19 -5.39 1.30
CA ILE A 115 -7.47 -5.70 2.70
C ILE A 115 -6.48 -4.91 3.54
N MET A 116 -7.02 -4.07 4.42
CA MET A 116 -6.22 -3.17 5.24
C MET A 116 -6.52 -3.38 6.71
N VAL A 117 -5.48 -3.54 7.51
CA VAL A 117 -5.56 -3.43 8.97
C VAL A 117 -5.25 -1.98 9.32
N THR A 118 -6.15 -1.34 10.06
CA THR A 118 -5.95 0.03 10.53
C THR A 118 -6.76 0.31 11.79
N HIS A 119 -6.30 1.26 12.60
CA HIS A 119 -7.03 1.80 13.75
C HIS A 119 -7.46 3.26 13.53
N ASP A 120 -7.27 3.81 12.31
CA ASP A 120 -7.69 5.17 11.96
C ASP A 120 -9.23 5.26 11.87
N PRO A 121 -9.90 5.99 12.79
CA PRO A 121 -11.36 6.04 12.84
C PRO A 121 -12.00 6.70 11.62
N GLU A 122 -11.32 7.64 10.98
CA GLU A 122 -11.83 8.33 9.79
C GLU A 122 -11.82 7.38 8.58
N ILE A 123 -10.78 6.57 8.46
CA ILE A 123 -10.71 5.55 7.41
C ILE A 123 -11.78 4.49 7.64
N ILE A 124 -11.85 3.93 8.85
CA ILE A 124 -12.81 2.89 9.23
C ILE A 124 -14.26 3.33 8.97
N LYS A 125 -14.58 4.60 9.24
CA LYS A 125 -15.94 5.11 9.12
C LYS A 125 -16.37 5.37 7.67
N ARG A 126 -15.44 5.78 6.78
CA ARG A 126 -15.82 6.40 5.49
C ARG A 126 -15.56 5.54 4.26
N TYR A 127 -14.58 4.65 4.28
CA TYR A 127 -14.05 4.12 3.02
C TYR A 127 -14.26 2.62 2.78
N PRO A 128 -14.36 1.75 3.80
CA PRO A 128 -14.44 0.32 3.56
C PRO A 128 -15.79 -0.10 2.97
N THR A 129 -15.76 -1.06 2.08
CA THR A 129 -16.96 -1.76 1.57
C THR A 129 -17.39 -2.87 2.52
N ARG A 130 -16.47 -3.42 3.29
CA ARG A 130 -16.70 -4.45 4.32
C ARG A 130 -15.75 -4.20 5.49
N GLN A 131 -16.19 -4.51 6.69
CA GLN A 131 -15.42 -4.35 7.92
C GLN A 131 -15.45 -5.63 8.74
N TRP A 132 -14.32 -5.94 9.36
CA TRP A 132 -14.20 -7.01 10.34
C TRP A 132 -13.49 -6.49 11.58
N ILE A 133 -13.88 -7.00 12.72
CA ILE A 133 -13.20 -6.78 13.98
C ILE A 133 -12.64 -8.10 14.51
N ILE A 134 -11.45 -8.02 15.12
CA ILE A 134 -10.86 -9.14 15.84
C ILE A 134 -11.04 -8.87 17.33
N GLU A 135 -11.88 -9.66 17.98
CA GLU A 135 -12.10 -9.62 19.42
C GLU A 135 -12.05 -11.03 20.01
N ASN A 136 -11.36 -11.19 21.15
CA ASN A 136 -11.24 -12.48 21.84
C ASN A 136 -10.77 -13.64 20.92
N GLN A 137 -9.87 -13.36 19.97
CA GLN A 137 -9.35 -14.31 18.96
C GLN A 137 -10.37 -14.73 17.88
N TYR A 138 -11.53 -14.09 17.80
CA TYR A 138 -12.52 -14.32 16.77
C TYR A 138 -12.56 -13.14 15.79
N LEU A 139 -12.69 -13.48 14.51
CA LEU A 139 -12.92 -12.51 13.43
C LEU A 139 -14.43 -12.41 13.19
N THR A 140 -15.00 -11.23 13.39
CA THR A 140 -16.43 -10.98 13.21
C THR A 140 -16.64 -9.88 12.18
N GLU A 141 -17.53 -10.13 11.21
CA GLU A 141 -17.92 -9.10 10.24
C GLU A 141 -18.88 -8.10 10.91
N ILE A 142 -18.55 -6.82 10.83
CA ILE A 142 -19.45 -5.75 11.23
C ILE A 142 -20.39 -5.49 10.05
N LYS A 143 -21.65 -5.84 10.19
CA LYS A 143 -22.69 -5.43 9.24
C LYS A 143 -22.90 -3.93 9.43
N GLY A 144 -22.32 -3.13 8.55
CA GLY A 144 -22.60 -1.70 8.53
C GLY A 144 -24.07 -1.47 8.32
N ASP A 145 -24.68 -0.59 9.11
CA ASP A 145 -25.93 0.04 8.72
C ASP A 145 -25.64 0.72 7.38
N GLN A 146 -26.38 0.33 6.34
CA GLN A 146 -26.30 0.96 5.03
C GLN A 146 -26.50 2.45 5.22
N HIS A 147 -25.42 3.22 5.10
CA HIS A 147 -25.54 4.66 5.05
C HIS A 147 -26.34 5.02 3.79
N VAL A 148 -27.61 5.34 4.03
CA VAL A 148 -28.49 6.02 3.08
C VAL A 148 -27.93 7.40 2.77
#